data_a6391b8a444a7c5cbcda65d96ac17479
#
_entry.id   a6391b8a444a7c5cbcda65d96ac17479
#
_cell.length_a   1.000
_cell.length_b   1.000
_cell.length_c   1.000
_cell.angle_alpha   90.00
_cell.angle_beta   90.00
_cell.angle_gamma   90.00
#
_symmetry.space_group_name_H-M   'P 1'
#
loop_
_entity.id
_entity.type
_entity.pdbx_description
1 polymer ?
#
loop_
_entity_poly.entity_id
_entity_poly.type
_entity_poly.pdbx_seq_one_letter_code
_entity_poly.pdbx_strand_id
1 'polypeptide(L)'
;MKVLDMTEPIDLASIYTDVNILEIPSHLRAMPEDELMESVAPNRENVNRLAGIHKERIDGFKAVDKHRRLFILGKPGAGKTTFMKRLAFDCAEGKFRDDLIPVFVTLNDLAQAKGTLAAFVANLWGKSAADSDAESLLHAGLAFLLLDGLDEVHNEKLKELRDEVETFCIDYPSCPVVMTCRIAAQQYNFQHFKDVEMADFNREQIGRFVSKWFSRKENAEKGKKVLAELDGNESILELGSSPLLLTMLCLLADSGITLTGNRAYVYEKGVDVLLQRWDKSRDIERDWPYKRMNPDGRRLLLSEIAYWQFVKGSFFFRKDELESQIRKYFDERPALLGAEDQFSAFAVLQAIESQHGFLVQRAQQFYSFSHLTFQEYFAAKRIHDGQHLLPDLVSRIADVKWREVMLLTASVVDPIGYMPLLKAAVDRIAEGRPNIQRLLSWVFQKAAFSGNVNSRLPVLAFCFAQEPAVDGSVGLLRDLNSNLERAFSFADELALDRASKLASSMKLEDFKNELCALQKIAKGQNKKPWREELRQVALKHRNIGHKWGFTEEDHNALNEYYTANRTLVACLKAAPGLSATLRRQIEESMLLPESELKKIATLEA
;
A
#
# COMPACT_ATOMS: atom_id res chain seq x y z
N MET A 1 18.07 18.20 -10.98
CA MET A 1 17.83 16.75 -10.94
C MET A 1 16.75 16.35 -11.92
N LYS A 2 16.93 15.35 -12.77
CA LYS A 2 15.86 14.73 -13.57
C LYS A 2 15.42 13.46 -12.88
N VAL A 3 14.13 13.28 -12.66
CA VAL A 3 13.55 12.07 -12.08
C VAL A 3 12.49 11.56 -13.05
N LEU A 4 12.53 10.27 -13.37
CA LEU A 4 11.64 9.65 -14.35
C LEU A 4 11.74 10.36 -15.74
N ASP A 5 10.64 10.46 -16.48
CA ASP A 5 10.62 11.07 -17.84
C ASP A 5 10.40 12.59 -17.81
N MET A 6 10.92 13.27 -16.81
CA MET A 6 10.81 14.74 -16.77
C MET A 6 11.58 15.38 -17.93
N THR A 7 10.91 16.25 -18.67
CA THR A 7 11.51 17.03 -19.75
C THR A 7 12.52 18.05 -19.22
N GLU A 8 12.21 18.65 -18.07
CA GLU A 8 13.07 19.67 -17.44
C GLU A 8 13.65 19.18 -16.11
N PRO A 9 14.92 19.49 -15.81
CA PRO A 9 15.50 19.18 -14.52
C PRO A 9 14.87 20.05 -13.42
N ILE A 10 14.63 19.44 -12.27
CA ILE A 10 14.12 20.13 -11.08
C ILE A 10 15.30 20.50 -10.19
N ASP A 11 15.26 21.71 -9.64
CA ASP A 11 16.16 22.07 -8.55
C ASP A 11 15.89 21.18 -7.31
N LEU A 12 16.94 20.56 -6.81
CA LEU A 12 16.86 19.64 -5.67
C LEU A 12 16.32 20.36 -4.43
N ALA A 13 16.79 21.58 -4.16
CA ALA A 13 16.40 22.34 -2.97
C ALA A 13 14.91 22.64 -2.95
N SER A 14 14.30 22.82 -4.14
CA SER A 14 12.88 23.20 -4.25
C SER A 14 11.89 22.08 -3.89
N ILE A 15 12.29 20.80 -4.00
CA ILE A 15 11.41 19.65 -3.72
C ILE A 15 11.92 18.78 -2.56
N TYR A 16 13.17 18.98 -2.14
CA TYR A 16 13.76 18.16 -1.09
C TYR A 16 12.90 18.18 0.18
N THR A 17 12.64 17.00 0.69
CA THR A 17 11.97 16.79 1.98
C THR A 17 12.92 16.02 2.88
N ASP A 18 13.11 16.51 4.11
CA ASP A 18 14.02 15.93 5.08
C ASP A 18 13.68 14.45 5.30
N VAL A 19 14.71 13.61 5.29
CA VAL A 19 14.57 12.16 5.47
C VAL A 19 14.76 11.78 6.93
N ASN A 20 14.09 10.72 7.35
CA ASN A 20 14.30 10.09 8.63
C ASN A 20 15.13 8.82 8.46
N ILE A 21 15.90 8.49 9.49
CA ILE A 21 16.77 7.33 9.57
C ILE A 21 16.34 6.47 10.76
N LEU A 22 16.43 5.16 10.60
CA LEU A 22 16.18 4.14 11.61
C LEU A 22 17.53 3.64 12.12
N GLU A 23 17.80 3.76 13.41
CA GLU A 23 19.10 3.39 14.00
C GLU A 23 19.39 1.88 13.96
N ILE A 24 18.37 1.04 13.86
CA ILE A 24 18.52 -0.42 13.70
C ILE A 24 17.90 -0.82 12.37
N PRO A 25 18.69 -1.32 11.42
CA PRO A 25 18.21 -1.84 10.15
C PRO A 25 17.20 -2.99 10.35
N SER A 26 16.18 -3.04 9.50
CA SER A 26 15.08 -4.01 9.60
C SER A 26 15.57 -5.47 9.62
N HIS A 27 16.57 -5.78 8.82
CA HIS A 27 17.13 -7.13 8.65
C HIS A 27 17.98 -7.64 9.83
N LEU A 28 18.52 -6.73 10.65
CA LEU A 28 19.31 -7.10 11.84
C LEU A 28 18.44 -7.44 13.06
N ARG A 29 17.12 -7.34 12.92
CA ARG A 29 16.20 -7.68 14.00
C ARG A 29 16.08 -9.17 14.12
N ALA A 30 16.61 -9.72 15.19
CA ALA A 30 16.26 -11.03 15.69
C ALA A 30 14.88 -10.93 16.34
N MET A 31 13.79 -10.98 15.57
CA MET A 31 12.47 -11.25 16.12
C MET A 31 12.30 -12.76 16.23
N PRO A 32 11.90 -13.30 17.38
CA PRO A 32 11.49 -14.68 17.49
C PRO A 32 10.36 -14.98 16.50
N GLU A 33 10.39 -16.16 15.90
CA GLU A 33 9.40 -16.59 14.90
C GLU A 33 7.98 -16.49 15.44
N ASP A 34 7.80 -16.87 16.71
CA ASP A 34 6.52 -16.83 17.41
C ASP A 34 5.99 -15.40 17.58
N GLU A 35 6.85 -14.45 17.92
CA GLU A 35 6.48 -13.03 18.10
C GLU A 35 6.15 -12.37 16.75
N LEU A 36 6.85 -12.75 15.66
CA LEU A 36 6.53 -12.32 14.31
C LEU A 36 5.18 -12.89 13.85
N MET A 37 4.91 -14.17 14.15
CA MET A 37 3.67 -14.85 13.80
C MET A 37 2.48 -14.40 14.66
N GLU A 38 2.67 -14.13 15.94
CA GLU A 38 1.63 -13.58 16.83
C GLU A 38 1.30 -12.12 16.50
N SER A 39 2.29 -11.34 16.09
CA SER A 39 2.07 -9.95 15.66
C SER A 39 1.32 -9.86 14.30
N VAL A 40 1.25 -10.95 13.57
CA VAL A 40 0.54 -11.11 12.28
C VAL A 40 -0.86 -11.70 12.49
N ALA A 41 -1.60 -11.25 13.50
CA ALA A 41 -3.05 -11.36 13.35
C ALA A 41 -3.44 -10.72 12.00
N PRO A 42 -4.23 -11.38 11.16
CA PRO A 42 -4.40 -11.06 9.73
C PRO A 42 -5.21 -9.78 9.51
N ASN A 43 -4.76 -8.68 10.07
CA ASN A 43 -5.34 -7.37 9.94
C ASN A 43 -4.33 -6.47 9.20
N ARG A 44 -4.80 -5.75 8.17
CA ARG A 44 -4.02 -4.80 7.37
C ARG A 44 -3.28 -3.77 8.24
N GLU A 45 -3.90 -3.33 9.34
CA GLU A 45 -3.27 -2.45 10.32
C GLU A 45 -2.03 -3.08 10.97
N ASN A 46 -2.03 -4.39 11.21
CA ASN A 46 -0.89 -5.08 11.83
C ASN A 46 0.26 -5.30 10.84
N VAL A 47 -0.03 -5.53 9.55
CA VAL A 47 1.01 -5.60 8.51
C VAL A 47 1.69 -4.24 8.35
N ASN A 48 0.90 -3.16 8.35
CA ASN A 48 1.41 -1.79 8.30
C ASN A 48 2.09 -1.39 9.62
N ARG A 49 1.64 -1.87 10.78
CA ARG A 49 2.30 -1.69 12.08
C ARG A 49 3.64 -2.42 12.14
N LEU A 50 3.79 -3.63 11.59
CA LEU A 50 5.07 -4.34 11.54
C LEU A 50 6.05 -3.68 10.57
N ALA A 51 5.56 -3.07 9.50
CA ALA A 51 6.36 -2.15 8.70
C ALA A 51 6.76 -0.89 9.47
N GLY A 52 5.97 -0.51 10.49
CA GLY A 52 6.09 0.68 11.31
C GLY A 52 6.32 0.47 12.81
N ILE A 53 6.67 -0.76 13.28
CA ILE A 53 6.96 -1.01 14.71
C ILE A 53 7.90 0.09 15.21
N HIS A 54 7.46 0.75 16.28
CA HIS A 54 8.06 1.88 16.99
C HIS A 54 9.58 1.95 16.85
N LYS A 55 10.03 2.54 15.73
CA LYS A 55 11.42 2.82 15.47
C LYS A 55 11.63 4.26 15.87
N GLU A 56 12.55 4.50 16.74
CA GLU A 56 13.06 5.85 16.91
C GLU A 56 13.54 6.34 15.55
N ARG A 57 12.77 7.25 14.97
CA ARG A 57 13.12 7.93 13.74
C ARG A 57 13.95 9.13 14.11
N ILE A 58 15.17 9.15 13.64
CA ILE A 58 16.08 10.27 13.82
C ILE A 58 16.11 11.05 12.50
N ASP A 59 16.13 12.35 12.59
CA ASP A 59 16.40 13.21 11.43
C ASP A 59 17.74 12.84 10.79
N GLY A 60 17.77 12.78 9.46
CA GLY A 60 18.94 12.30 8.70
C GLY A 60 20.21 13.12 8.97
N PHE A 61 20.10 14.45 9.07
CA PHE A 61 21.24 15.32 9.38
C PHE A 61 21.75 15.07 10.80
N LYS A 62 20.83 14.89 11.77
CA LYS A 62 21.23 14.56 13.16
C LYS A 62 21.93 13.22 13.25
N ALA A 63 21.50 12.22 12.45
CA ALA A 63 22.16 10.93 12.42
C ALA A 63 23.60 11.03 11.87
N VAL A 64 23.80 11.80 10.80
CA VAL A 64 25.13 12.07 10.23
C VAL A 64 25.99 12.85 11.20
N ASP A 65 25.43 13.76 11.97
CA ASP A 65 26.16 14.54 12.98
C ASP A 65 26.58 13.68 14.19
N LYS A 66 25.71 12.77 14.60
CA LYS A 66 25.94 11.86 15.74
C LYS A 66 27.04 10.83 15.46
N HIS A 67 27.17 10.38 14.21
CA HIS A 67 28.07 9.29 13.83
C HIS A 67 29.10 9.76 12.80
N ARG A 68 30.39 9.60 13.14
CA ARG A 68 31.50 9.96 12.22
C ARG A 68 31.51 9.08 10.96
N ARG A 69 31.10 7.82 11.08
CA ARG A 69 31.04 6.85 9.98
C ARG A 69 29.69 6.18 9.95
N LEU A 70 28.96 6.41 8.87
CA LEU A 70 27.57 6.00 8.75
C LEU A 70 27.37 5.19 7.46
N PHE A 71 26.81 4.00 7.58
CA PHE A 71 26.42 3.17 6.45
C PHE A 71 24.90 3.17 6.32
N ILE A 72 24.39 3.87 5.32
CA ILE A 72 22.95 4.08 5.10
C ILE A 72 22.43 3.03 4.15
N LEU A 73 21.66 2.11 4.68
CA LEU A 73 20.91 1.13 3.92
C LEU A 73 19.55 1.68 3.53
N GLY A 74 18.99 1.23 2.41
CA GLY A 74 17.63 1.62 2.04
C GLY A 74 17.13 0.97 0.77
N LYS A 75 15.81 0.88 0.67
CA LYS A 75 15.11 0.33 -0.49
C LYS A 75 15.45 1.10 -1.78
N PRO A 76 15.25 0.50 -2.98
CA PRO A 76 15.23 1.25 -4.23
C PRO A 76 14.24 2.41 -4.15
N GLY A 77 14.65 3.60 -4.61
CA GLY A 77 13.77 4.76 -4.58
C GLY A 77 13.59 5.46 -3.22
N ALA A 78 14.24 5.00 -2.15
CA ALA A 78 14.18 5.62 -0.82
C ALA A 78 14.83 7.02 -0.73
N GLY A 79 15.55 7.46 -1.77
CA GLY A 79 16.14 8.80 -1.80
C GLY A 79 17.59 8.90 -1.30
N LYS A 80 18.33 7.78 -1.15
CA LYS A 80 19.73 7.75 -0.66
C LYS A 80 20.65 8.74 -1.38
N THR A 81 20.77 8.61 -2.69
CA THR A 81 21.58 9.51 -3.53
C THR A 81 21.13 10.98 -3.41
N THR A 82 19.82 11.22 -3.28
CA THR A 82 19.26 12.56 -3.11
C THR A 82 19.68 13.16 -1.78
N PHE A 83 19.66 12.37 -0.72
CA PHE A 83 20.13 12.77 0.60
C PHE A 83 21.65 13.05 0.60
N MET A 84 22.46 12.17 0.00
CA MET A 84 23.90 12.39 -0.13
C MET A 84 24.24 13.70 -0.85
N LYS A 85 23.55 13.97 -1.98
CA LYS A 85 23.72 15.23 -2.73
C LYS A 85 23.27 16.44 -1.91
N ARG A 86 22.24 16.29 -1.08
CA ARG A 86 21.79 17.35 -0.17
C ARG A 86 22.82 17.64 0.91
N LEU A 87 23.40 16.61 1.52
CA LEU A 87 24.50 16.75 2.48
C LEU A 87 25.68 17.49 1.86
N ALA A 88 26.10 17.07 0.64
CA ALA A 88 27.19 17.75 -0.07
C ALA A 88 26.89 19.23 -0.32
N PHE A 89 25.69 19.52 -0.78
CA PHE A 89 25.25 20.89 -1.09
C PHE A 89 25.21 21.78 0.16
N ASP A 90 24.58 21.31 1.25
CA ASP A 90 24.47 22.08 2.48
C ASP A 90 25.81 22.27 3.18
N CYS A 91 26.72 21.29 3.07
CA CYS A 91 28.10 21.42 3.54
C CYS A 91 28.84 22.49 2.72
N ALA A 92 28.76 22.44 1.39
CA ALA A 92 29.42 23.42 0.51
C ALA A 92 28.88 24.85 0.69
N GLU A 93 27.61 25.00 1.07
CA GLU A 93 26.99 26.30 1.37
C GLU A 93 27.21 26.77 2.83
N GLY A 94 27.97 26.02 3.64
CA GLY A 94 28.19 26.35 5.04
C GLY A 94 26.96 26.25 5.94
N LYS A 95 25.93 25.48 5.53
CA LYS A 95 24.71 25.25 6.30
C LYS A 95 24.78 24.03 7.21
N PHE A 96 25.71 23.13 6.92
CA PHE A 96 25.93 21.89 7.65
C PHE A 96 27.41 21.54 7.60
N ARG A 97 28.05 21.33 8.77
CA ARG A 97 29.50 21.05 8.89
C ARG A 97 30.35 22.00 8.02
N ASP A 98 30.20 23.28 8.29
CA ASP A 98 30.86 24.38 7.56
C ASP A 98 32.39 24.37 7.69
N ASP A 99 32.92 23.58 8.61
CA ASP A 99 34.35 23.29 8.83
C ASP A 99 34.91 22.22 7.90
N LEU A 100 34.07 21.54 7.10
CA LEU A 100 34.47 20.41 6.27
C LEU A 100 34.32 20.70 4.76
N ILE A 101 35.12 20.00 3.97
CA ILE A 101 35.08 20.04 2.50
C ILE A 101 34.30 18.78 1.99
N PRO A 102 33.13 18.93 1.39
CA PRO A 102 32.37 17.78 0.92
C PRO A 102 32.99 17.16 -0.33
N VAL A 103 33.16 15.84 -0.30
CA VAL A 103 33.69 15.05 -1.43
C VAL A 103 32.65 13.98 -1.79
N PHE A 104 31.91 14.21 -2.87
CA PHE A 104 30.93 13.25 -3.36
C PHE A 104 31.57 12.30 -4.38
N VAL A 105 31.54 11.01 -4.11
CA VAL A 105 32.12 9.95 -4.93
C VAL A 105 31.08 8.87 -5.19
N THR A 106 30.89 8.50 -6.48
CA THR A 106 30.15 7.27 -6.79
C THR A 106 31.12 6.08 -6.66
N LEU A 107 30.73 5.08 -5.90
CA LEU A 107 31.62 3.93 -5.64
C LEU A 107 31.93 3.11 -6.91
N ASN A 108 31.04 3.16 -7.90
CA ASN A 108 31.31 2.56 -9.21
C ASN A 108 32.45 3.26 -9.95
N ASP A 109 32.52 4.60 -9.90
CA ASP A 109 33.62 5.36 -10.52
C ASP A 109 34.96 5.08 -9.80
N LEU A 110 34.91 5.03 -8.47
CA LEU A 110 36.09 4.65 -7.67
C LEU A 110 36.57 3.23 -8.01
N ALA A 111 35.70 2.27 -8.15
CA ALA A 111 36.03 0.88 -8.49
C ALA A 111 36.61 0.73 -9.91
N GLN A 112 36.36 1.68 -10.81
CA GLN A 112 36.94 1.72 -12.15
C GLN A 112 38.25 2.50 -12.20
N ALA A 113 38.49 3.37 -11.23
CA ALA A 113 39.72 4.14 -11.14
C ALA A 113 40.93 3.25 -10.75
N LYS A 114 42.11 3.68 -11.15
CA LYS A 114 43.38 3.05 -10.68
C LYS A 114 43.91 3.87 -9.50
N GLY A 115 44.28 3.21 -8.43
CA GLY A 115 44.87 3.83 -7.25
C GLY A 115 43.96 3.80 -6.02
N THR A 116 44.42 4.44 -4.96
CA THR A 116 43.71 4.48 -3.66
C THR A 116 42.57 5.50 -3.62
N LEU A 117 41.65 5.35 -2.65
CA LEU A 117 40.61 6.34 -2.41
C LEU A 117 41.19 7.72 -2.10
N ALA A 118 42.28 7.78 -1.33
CA ALA A 118 42.98 9.03 -1.04
C ALA A 118 43.54 9.69 -2.33
N ALA A 119 44.16 8.91 -3.22
CA ALA A 119 44.61 9.40 -4.52
C ALA A 119 43.45 9.85 -5.41
N PHE A 120 42.31 9.15 -5.37
CA PHE A 120 41.11 9.55 -6.10
C PHE A 120 40.58 10.89 -5.61
N VAL A 121 40.49 11.10 -4.30
CA VAL A 121 40.09 12.37 -3.68
C VAL A 121 41.08 13.49 -4.04
N ALA A 122 42.39 13.23 -3.94
CA ALA A 122 43.44 14.18 -4.33
C ALA A 122 43.31 14.58 -5.81
N ASN A 123 43.01 13.64 -6.72
CA ASN A 123 42.78 13.94 -8.13
C ASN A 123 41.53 14.79 -8.37
N LEU A 124 40.45 14.61 -7.59
CA LEU A 124 39.26 15.48 -7.66
C LEU A 124 39.60 16.93 -7.27
N TRP A 125 40.48 17.11 -6.26
CA TRP A 125 40.95 18.42 -5.83
C TRP A 125 42.09 18.93 -6.70
N GLY A 126 42.95 18.04 -7.22
CA GLY A 126 44.25 18.32 -7.80
C GLY A 126 44.27 19.02 -9.16
N LYS A 127 43.14 19.28 -9.75
CA LYS A 127 43.09 20.27 -10.85
C LYS A 127 43.23 21.71 -10.31
N SER A 128 43.27 21.88 -8.99
CA SER A 128 43.33 23.19 -8.31
C SER A 128 44.31 23.27 -7.14
N ALA A 129 44.91 22.15 -6.64
CA ALA A 129 45.82 22.12 -5.51
C ALA A 129 47.03 21.21 -5.77
N ALA A 130 48.18 21.50 -5.20
CA ALA A 130 49.35 20.61 -5.25
C ALA A 130 49.12 19.32 -4.45
N ASP A 131 49.64 18.17 -4.87
CA ASP A 131 49.42 16.87 -4.24
C ASP A 131 49.72 16.85 -2.73
N SER A 132 50.70 17.62 -2.26
CA SER A 132 51.04 17.77 -0.83
C SER A 132 49.92 18.42 -0.01
N ASP A 133 49.06 19.25 -0.60
CA ASP A 133 47.98 19.96 0.10
C ASP A 133 46.79 19.04 0.34
N ALA A 134 46.49 18.16 -0.60
CA ALA A 134 45.40 17.20 -0.48
C ALA A 134 45.61 16.20 0.67
N GLU A 135 46.81 15.65 0.79
CA GLU A 135 47.18 14.71 1.86
C GLU A 135 47.12 15.39 3.25
N SER A 136 47.59 16.63 3.31
CA SER A 136 47.52 17.44 4.54
C SER A 136 46.09 17.71 5.00
N LEU A 137 45.17 17.98 4.07
CA LEU A 137 43.73 18.16 4.34
C LEU A 137 43.08 16.87 4.83
N LEU A 138 43.46 15.72 4.25
CA LEU A 138 42.94 14.42 4.69
C LEU A 138 43.42 14.09 6.11
N HIS A 139 44.71 14.28 6.41
CA HIS A 139 45.26 14.07 7.76
C HIS A 139 44.66 15.03 8.80
N ALA A 140 44.35 16.27 8.40
CA ALA A 140 43.64 17.23 9.24
C ALA A 140 42.18 16.84 9.48
N GLY A 141 41.64 15.84 8.78
CA GLY A 141 40.25 15.40 8.91
C GLY A 141 39.22 16.35 8.29
N LEU A 142 39.65 17.21 7.36
CA LEU A 142 38.78 18.24 6.77
C LEU A 142 37.94 17.72 5.59
N ALA A 143 38.16 16.51 5.12
CA ALA A 143 37.33 15.88 4.06
C ALA A 143 36.08 15.23 4.64
N PHE A 144 34.91 15.63 4.14
CA PHE A 144 33.66 14.93 4.39
C PHE A 144 33.32 14.04 3.20
N LEU A 145 33.58 12.74 3.32
CA LEU A 145 33.38 11.78 2.24
C LEU A 145 31.94 11.30 2.18
N LEU A 146 31.37 11.38 0.99
CA LEU A 146 30.01 10.96 0.65
C LEU A 146 30.10 9.90 -0.45
N LEU A 147 30.14 8.62 -0.05
CA LEU A 147 30.36 7.46 -0.91
C LEU A 147 29.02 6.85 -1.32
N ASP A 148 28.56 7.07 -2.55
CA ASP A 148 27.22 6.65 -2.99
C ASP A 148 27.26 5.36 -3.82
N GLY A 149 26.35 4.42 -3.49
CA GLY A 149 25.99 3.30 -4.33
C GLY A 149 26.94 2.09 -4.30
N LEU A 150 27.24 1.52 -3.13
CA LEU A 150 28.05 0.28 -3.01
C LEU A 150 27.45 -0.89 -3.82
N ASP A 151 26.14 -0.97 -3.88
CA ASP A 151 25.40 -1.99 -4.63
C ASP A 151 25.52 -1.85 -6.15
N GLU A 152 26.09 -0.77 -6.65
CA GLU A 152 26.30 -0.50 -8.08
C GLU A 152 27.68 -1.01 -8.57
N VAL A 153 28.51 -1.51 -7.66
CA VAL A 153 29.85 -2.02 -7.96
C VAL A 153 29.80 -3.51 -8.31
N HIS A 154 30.59 -3.92 -9.32
CA HIS A 154 30.71 -5.31 -9.72
C HIS A 154 31.25 -6.21 -8.60
N ASN A 155 30.71 -7.42 -8.46
CA ASN A 155 31.07 -8.37 -7.39
C ASN A 155 32.57 -8.67 -7.33
N GLU A 156 33.24 -8.75 -8.47
CA GLU A 156 34.70 -9.01 -8.56
C GLU A 156 35.52 -7.91 -7.89
N LYS A 157 35.07 -6.66 -7.93
CA LYS A 157 35.76 -5.50 -7.38
C LYS A 157 35.32 -5.12 -5.95
N LEU A 158 34.26 -5.71 -5.45
CA LEU A 158 33.71 -5.33 -4.15
C LEU A 158 34.66 -5.61 -2.99
N LYS A 159 35.40 -6.69 -3.04
CA LYS A 159 36.40 -7.02 -2.00
C LYS A 159 37.52 -5.98 -1.97
N GLU A 160 38.09 -5.68 -3.13
CA GLU A 160 39.11 -4.66 -3.28
C GLU A 160 38.65 -3.29 -2.79
N LEU A 161 37.46 -2.89 -3.21
CA LEU A 161 36.84 -1.62 -2.81
C LEU A 161 36.58 -1.54 -1.31
N ARG A 162 36.11 -2.63 -0.70
CA ARG A 162 35.89 -2.69 0.75
C ARG A 162 37.22 -2.50 1.49
N ASP A 163 38.23 -3.27 1.10
CA ASP A 163 39.55 -3.22 1.74
C ASP A 163 40.14 -1.81 1.59
N GLU A 164 39.92 -1.14 0.46
CA GLU A 164 40.35 0.24 0.22
C GLU A 164 39.62 1.25 1.13
N VAL A 165 38.30 1.14 1.27
CA VAL A 165 37.52 2.02 2.18
C VAL A 165 37.92 1.81 3.64
N GLU A 166 38.14 0.57 4.05
CA GLU A 166 38.61 0.26 5.41
C GLU A 166 40.02 0.82 5.65
N THR A 167 40.96 0.67 4.68
CA THR A 167 42.28 1.24 4.75
C THR A 167 42.24 2.76 4.89
N PHE A 168 41.43 3.43 4.06
CA PHE A 168 41.23 4.87 4.17
C PHE A 168 40.72 5.27 5.56
N CYS A 169 39.81 4.51 6.12
CA CYS A 169 39.29 4.77 7.46
C CYS A 169 40.35 4.60 8.58
N ILE A 170 41.34 3.75 8.37
CA ILE A 170 42.46 3.55 9.31
C ILE A 170 43.44 4.70 9.17
N ASP A 171 43.81 5.06 7.94
CA ASP A 171 44.82 6.07 7.65
C ASP A 171 44.33 7.49 7.98
N TYR A 172 43.03 7.76 7.76
CA TYR A 172 42.43 9.08 8.01
C TYR A 172 41.26 8.99 9.00
N PRO A 173 41.54 8.68 10.28
CA PRO A 173 40.50 8.41 11.28
C PRO A 173 39.61 9.61 11.60
N SER A 174 40.08 10.83 11.32
CA SER A 174 39.34 12.07 11.59
C SER A 174 38.35 12.44 10.51
N CYS A 175 38.51 11.92 9.27
CA CYS A 175 37.60 12.19 8.19
C CYS A 175 36.23 11.52 8.41
N PRO A 176 35.10 12.28 8.42
CA PRO A 176 33.78 11.70 8.43
C PRO A 176 33.45 11.02 7.09
N VAL A 177 32.81 9.86 7.15
CA VAL A 177 32.43 9.09 5.95
C VAL A 177 30.98 8.66 6.06
N VAL A 178 30.18 8.99 5.05
CA VAL A 178 28.82 8.45 4.87
C VAL A 178 28.81 7.62 3.61
N MET A 179 28.35 6.40 3.71
CA MET A 179 28.26 5.47 2.59
C MET A 179 26.84 4.98 2.41
N THR A 180 26.41 4.74 1.17
CA THR A 180 25.08 4.23 0.87
C THR A 180 25.12 2.88 0.17
N CYS A 181 24.10 2.05 0.49
CA CYS A 181 23.87 0.76 -0.17
C CYS A 181 22.39 0.41 -0.19
N ARG A 182 21.98 -0.48 -1.09
CA ARG A 182 20.66 -1.13 -0.99
C ARG A 182 20.69 -2.21 0.09
N ILE A 183 19.56 -2.41 0.76
CA ILE A 183 19.43 -3.37 1.89
C ILE A 183 19.89 -4.78 1.50
N ALA A 184 19.59 -5.21 0.28
CA ALA A 184 19.90 -6.56 -0.21
C ALA A 184 21.40 -6.86 -0.41
N ALA A 185 22.25 -5.87 -0.39
CA ALA A 185 23.70 -6.05 -0.59
C ALA A 185 24.47 -6.35 0.71
N GLN A 186 23.82 -6.91 1.70
CA GLN A 186 24.27 -7.08 3.09
C GLN A 186 25.45 -8.01 3.35
N GLN A 187 26.03 -8.61 2.37
CA GLN A 187 27.21 -9.47 2.57
C GLN A 187 28.47 -8.71 3.04
N TYR A 188 28.36 -7.37 3.18
CA TYR A 188 29.50 -6.51 3.48
C TYR A 188 29.36 -5.89 4.88
N ASN A 189 30.10 -6.46 5.81
CA ASN A 189 30.25 -5.91 7.16
C ASN A 189 31.48 -4.98 7.17
N PHE A 190 31.25 -3.67 7.31
CA PHE A 190 32.30 -2.67 7.51
C PHE A 190 32.52 -2.48 9.02
N GLN A 191 33.71 -2.80 9.51
CA GLN A 191 33.99 -2.82 10.95
C GLN A 191 33.90 -1.43 11.62
N HIS A 192 34.09 -0.37 10.85
CA HIS A 192 34.16 0.99 11.39
C HIS A 192 32.89 1.80 11.19
N PHE A 193 31.83 1.25 10.61
CA PHE A 193 30.61 1.95 10.28
C PHE A 193 29.44 1.59 11.20
N LYS A 194 28.61 2.56 11.49
CA LYS A 194 27.32 2.35 12.10
C LYS A 194 26.27 2.11 11.01
N ASP A 195 25.68 0.93 10.98
CA ASP A 195 24.59 0.61 10.05
C ASP A 195 23.29 1.26 10.50
N VAL A 196 22.62 1.89 9.54
CA VAL A 196 21.32 2.52 9.70
C VAL A 196 20.45 2.30 8.47
N GLU A 197 19.15 2.46 8.58
CA GLU A 197 18.24 2.30 7.44
C GLU A 197 17.47 3.60 7.17
N MET A 198 17.38 4.00 5.91
CA MET A 198 16.55 5.12 5.49
C MET A 198 15.07 4.75 5.63
N ALA A 199 14.32 5.54 6.41
CA ALA A 199 12.92 5.33 6.66
C ALA A 199 12.05 5.76 5.48
N ASP A 200 10.94 5.05 5.27
CA ASP A 200 9.88 5.51 4.37
C ASP A 200 9.28 6.84 4.88
N PHE A 201 8.77 7.68 3.98
CA PHE A 201 8.12 8.94 4.34
C PHE A 201 6.90 8.70 5.22
N ASN A 202 6.77 9.49 6.26
CA ASN A 202 5.54 9.56 7.05
C ASN A 202 4.53 10.50 6.38
N ARG A 203 3.30 10.54 6.93
CA ARG A 203 2.22 11.36 6.37
C ARG A 203 2.56 12.85 6.28
N GLU A 204 3.31 13.38 7.24
CA GLU A 204 3.74 14.78 7.27
C GLU A 204 4.76 15.06 6.14
N GLN A 205 5.73 14.16 5.95
CA GLN A 205 6.73 14.27 4.87
C GLN A 205 6.07 14.18 3.49
N ILE A 206 5.07 13.27 3.31
CA ILE A 206 4.25 13.20 2.10
C ILE A 206 3.57 14.55 1.85
N GLY A 207 2.94 15.12 2.88
CA GLY A 207 2.27 16.42 2.79
C GLY A 207 3.22 17.54 2.39
N ARG A 208 4.40 17.60 2.99
CA ARG A 208 5.43 18.61 2.65
C ARG A 208 5.92 18.45 1.22
N PHE A 209 6.17 17.21 0.78
CA PHE A 209 6.62 16.93 -0.59
C PHE A 209 5.58 17.36 -1.62
N VAL A 210 4.33 16.92 -1.48
CA VAL A 210 3.23 17.26 -2.41
C VAL A 210 3.02 18.78 -2.45
N SER A 211 3.02 19.44 -1.29
CA SER A 211 2.88 20.89 -1.22
C SER A 211 4.01 21.61 -1.95
N LYS A 212 5.27 21.21 -1.74
CA LYS A 212 6.43 21.77 -2.46
C LYS A 212 6.35 21.53 -3.96
N TRP A 213 5.95 20.32 -4.37
CA TRP A 213 5.81 19.94 -5.78
C TRP A 213 4.85 20.84 -6.54
N PHE A 214 3.65 21.06 -6.01
CA PHE A 214 2.60 21.83 -6.66
C PHE A 214 2.71 23.35 -6.44
N SER A 215 3.30 23.82 -5.33
CA SER A 215 3.58 25.25 -5.12
C SER A 215 4.52 25.80 -6.19
N ARG A 216 5.49 25.00 -6.63
CA ARG A 216 6.45 25.38 -7.68
C ARG A 216 5.79 25.64 -9.04
N LYS A 217 4.62 25.05 -9.28
CA LYS A 217 3.85 25.17 -10.53
C LYS A 217 2.68 26.17 -10.40
N GLU A 218 2.66 26.96 -9.33
CA GLU A 218 1.57 27.89 -9.00
C GLU A 218 0.19 27.21 -8.93
N ASN A 219 0.17 25.93 -8.55
CA ASN A 219 -1.04 25.09 -8.56
C ASN A 219 -1.31 24.45 -7.17
N ALA A 220 -1.32 25.29 -6.13
CA ALA A 220 -1.52 24.85 -4.75
C ALA A 220 -2.86 24.11 -4.53
N GLU A 221 -3.91 24.50 -5.24
CA GLU A 221 -5.23 23.83 -5.15
C GLU A 221 -5.17 22.39 -5.64
N LYS A 222 -4.38 22.12 -6.68
CA LYS A 222 -4.15 20.75 -7.16
C LYS A 222 -3.41 19.91 -6.13
N GLY A 223 -2.44 20.51 -5.45
CA GLY A 223 -1.75 19.85 -4.33
C GLY A 223 -2.71 19.45 -3.21
N LYS A 224 -3.63 20.32 -2.81
CA LYS A 224 -4.65 20.00 -1.80
C LYS A 224 -5.57 18.85 -2.25
N LYS A 225 -5.96 18.85 -3.53
CA LYS A 225 -6.79 17.78 -4.10
C LYS A 225 -6.04 16.44 -4.07
N VAL A 226 -4.77 16.41 -4.48
CA VAL A 226 -3.93 15.20 -4.43
C VAL A 226 -3.81 14.68 -3.00
N LEU A 227 -3.59 15.57 -2.01
CA LEU A 227 -3.53 15.16 -0.60
C LEU A 227 -4.86 14.57 -0.11
N ALA A 228 -5.99 15.14 -0.51
CA ALA A 228 -7.30 14.62 -0.17
C ALA A 228 -7.55 13.22 -0.80
N GLU A 229 -7.08 13.00 -2.04
CA GLU A 229 -7.16 11.69 -2.69
C GLU A 229 -6.27 10.65 -1.98
N LEU A 230 -5.06 11.03 -1.55
CA LEU A 230 -4.16 10.16 -0.79
C LEU A 230 -4.77 9.80 0.57
N ASP A 231 -5.31 10.77 1.30
CA ASP A 231 -5.94 10.54 2.61
C ASP A 231 -7.22 9.69 2.51
N GLY A 232 -7.92 9.79 1.40
CA GLY A 232 -9.11 8.98 1.12
C GLY A 232 -8.81 7.53 0.71
N ASN A 233 -7.53 7.16 0.51
CA ASN A 233 -7.14 5.82 0.05
C ASN A 233 -5.83 5.35 0.67
N GLU A 234 -5.93 4.51 1.69
CA GLU A 234 -4.79 3.98 2.44
C GLU A 234 -3.76 3.27 1.53
N SER A 235 -4.22 2.49 0.55
CA SER A 235 -3.34 1.75 -0.36
C SER A 235 -2.52 2.68 -1.26
N ILE A 236 -3.09 3.78 -1.74
CA ILE A 236 -2.36 4.78 -2.54
C ILE A 236 -1.45 5.63 -1.64
N LEU A 237 -1.90 5.94 -0.43
CA LEU A 237 -1.08 6.63 0.56
C LEU A 237 0.17 5.80 0.92
N GLU A 238 0.03 4.48 1.05
CA GLU A 238 1.13 3.55 1.28
C GLU A 238 2.19 3.62 0.16
N LEU A 239 1.78 3.66 -1.12
CA LEU A 239 2.70 3.90 -2.24
C LEU A 239 3.43 5.26 -2.10
N GLY A 240 2.72 6.28 -1.66
CA GLY A 240 3.27 7.62 -1.42
C GLY A 240 4.34 7.68 -0.31
N SER A 241 4.49 6.63 0.49
CA SER A 241 5.56 6.54 1.48
C SER A 241 6.95 6.37 0.86
N SER A 242 7.04 5.89 -0.38
CA SER A 242 8.27 5.86 -1.17
C SER A 242 8.45 7.18 -1.93
N PRO A 243 9.56 7.92 -1.76
CA PRO A 243 9.81 9.18 -2.47
C PRO A 243 9.71 9.06 -4.00
N LEU A 244 10.20 7.95 -4.57
CA LEU A 244 10.14 7.71 -6.00
C LEU A 244 8.70 7.52 -6.48
N LEU A 245 7.93 6.69 -5.78
CA LEU A 245 6.52 6.44 -6.13
C LEU A 245 5.66 7.68 -5.87
N LEU A 246 5.95 8.45 -4.82
CA LEU A 246 5.29 9.74 -4.58
C LEU A 246 5.53 10.73 -5.72
N THR A 247 6.76 10.78 -6.23
CA THR A 247 7.08 11.57 -7.44
C THR A 247 6.25 11.13 -8.64
N MET A 248 6.12 9.82 -8.87
CA MET A 248 5.26 9.26 -9.92
C MET A 248 3.79 9.66 -9.71
N LEU A 249 3.27 9.53 -8.49
CA LEU A 249 1.88 9.94 -8.17
C LEU A 249 1.65 11.42 -8.47
N CYS A 250 2.60 12.28 -8.12
CA CYS A 250 2.53 13.71 -8.44
C CYS A 250 2.55 13.97 -9.96
N LEU A 251 3.36 13.23 -10.73
CA LEU A 251 3.40 13.32 -12.18
C LEU A 251 2.09 12.86 -12.84
N LEU A 252 1.51 11.74 -12.37
CA LEU A 252 0.21 11.26 -12.85
C LEU A 252 -0.91 12.28 -12.55
N ALA A 253 -0.95 12.80 -11.34
CA ALA A 253 -1.89 13.84 -10.97
C ALA A 253 -1.69 15.11 -11.82
N ASP A 254 -0.45 15.49 -12.08
CA ASP A 254 -0.12 16.64 -12.93
C ASP A 254 -0.63 16.49 -14.37
N SER A 255 -0.60 15.27 -14.88
CA SER A 255 -1.18 14.90 -16.19
C SER A 255 -2.72 14.81 -16.18
N GLY A 256 -3.39 15.14 -15.07
CA GLY A 256 -4.84 15.15 -14.97
C GLY A 256 -5.46 13.80 -14.62
N ILE A 257 -4.66 12.80 -14.25
CA ILE A 257 -5.14 11.48 -13.83
C ILE A 257 -5.59 11.54 -12.37
N THR A 258 -6.83 11.11 -12.09
CA THR A 258 -7.32 10.95 -10.72
C THR A 258 -6.75 9.66 -10.12
N LEU A 259 -6.09 9.76 -8.98
CA LEU A 259 -5.39 8.62 -8.37
C LEU A 259 -6.38 7.56 -7.86
N THR A 260 -7.48 7.98 -7.26
CA THR A 260 -8.48 7.08 -6.70
C THR A 260 -9.40 6.45 -7.74
N GLY A 261 -9.63 7.12 -8.87
CA GLY A 261 -10.51 6.65 -9.94
C GLY A 261 -9.89 5.59 -10.87
N ASN A 262 -8.56 5.54 -10.94
CA ASN A 262 -7.80 4.66 -11.84
C ASN A 262 -6.72 3.84 -11.11
N ARG A 263 -7.09 3.20 -10.00
CA ARG A 263 -6.15 2.49 -9.12
C ARG A 263 -5.26 1.50 -9.85
N ALA A 264 -5.82 0.59 -10.65
CA ALA A 264 -5.03 -0.41 -11.38
C ALA A 264 -3.97 0.24 -12.27
N TYR A 265 -4.33 1.33 -12.96
CA TYR A 265 -3.38 2.09 -13.77
C TYR A 265 -2.27 2.73 -12.93
N VAL A 266 -2.62 3.28 -11.75
CA VAL A 266 -1.63 3.84 -10.82
C VAL A 266 -0.63 2.77 -10.36
N TYR A 267 -1.13 1.58 -9.99
CA TYR A 267 -0.27 0.46 -9.60
C TYR A 267 0.58 -0.06 -10.75
N GLU A 268 -0.01 -0.21 -11.93
CA GLU A 268 0.71 -0.60 -13.15
C GLU A 268 1.87 0.35 -13.42
N LYS A 269 1.63 1.66 -13.36
CA LYS A 269 2.69 2.66 -13.53
C LYS A 269 3.74 2.61 -12.43
N GLY A 270 3.35 2.34 -11.18
CA GLY A 270 4.29 2.10 -10.09
C GLY A 270 5.21 0.91 -10.35
N VAL A 271 4.63 -0.18 -10.81
CA VAL A 271 5.37 -1.40 -11.18
C VAL A 271 6.28 -1.14 -12.38
N ASP A 272 5.78 -0.44 -13.42
CA ASP A 272 6.57 -0.05 -14.59
C ASP A 272 7.80 0.78 -14.20
N VAL A 273 7.62 1.76 -13.33
CA VAL A 273 8.72 2.60 -12.82
C VAL A 273 9.79 1.76 -12.15
N LEU A 274 9.38 0.79 -11.33
CA LEU A 274 10.33 -0.06 -10.61
C LEU A 274 10.97 -1.13 -11.50
N LEU A 275 10.26 -1.69 -12.49
CA LEU A 275 10.76 -2.77 -13.35
C LEU A 275 11.58 -2.29 -14.54
N GLN A 276 11.22 -1.16 -15.17
CA GLN A 276 11.77 -0.80 -16.48
C GLN A 276 12.68 0.41 -16.47
N ARG A 277 12.35 1.42 -15.67
CA ARG A 277 12.97 2.75 -15.79
C ARG A 277 14.16 2.96 -14.88
N TRP A 278 14.16 2.28 -13.76
CA TRP A 278 15.22 2.45 -12.77
C TRP A 278 16.54 1.87 -13.23
N ASP A 279 16.53 0.73 -13.95
CA ASP A 279 17.76 0.11 -14.45
C ASP A 279 18.35 0.83 -15.67
N LYS A 280 17.48 1.38 -16.55
CA LYS A 280 17.94 2.14 -17.73
C LYS A 280 18.65 3.46 -17.41
N SER A 281 18.37 4.07 -16.28
CA SER A 281 18.92 5.38 -15.92
C SER A 281 20.34 5.32 -15.37
N ARG A 282 20.89 4.12 -15.10
CA ARG A 282 22.16 3.94 -14.38
C ARG A 282 23.21 3.08 -15.08
N ASP A 283 22.94 2.56 -16.28
CA ASP A 283 23.86 1.69 -17.06
C ASP A 283 24.51 0.54 -16.25
N ILE A 284 23.77 0.02 -15.26
CA ILE A 284 24.31 -0.99 -14.33
C ILE A 284 24.12 -2.37 -14.94
N GLU A 285 25.21 -3.02 -15.32
CA GLU A 285 25.23 -4.43 -15.71
C GLU A 285 25.30 -5.33 -14.46
N ARG A 286 24.25 -6.12 -14.20
CA ARG A 286 24.20 -7.07 -13.07
C ARG A 286 23.92 -8.49 -13.53
N ASP A 287 24.43 -9.47 -12.75
CA ASP A 287 24.41 -10.89 -13.09
C ASP A 287 23.04 -11.59 -12.88
N TRP A 288 22.75 -12.47 -13.71
CA TRP A 288 22.08 -13.75 -13.97
C TRP A 288 21.15 -14.40 -12.91
N PRO A 289 20.08 -15.12 -13.22
CA PRO A 289 19.28 -15.34 -14.46
C PRO A 289 18.06 -14.40 -14.58
N TYR A 290 17.69 -13.66 -13.51
CA TYR A 290 16.59 -12.71 -13.48
C TYR A 290 16.74 -11.58 -14.52
N LYS A 291 17.98 -11.24 -14.87
CA LYS A 291 18.31 -10.23 -15.88
C LYS A 291 17.83 -10.58 -17.28
N ARG A 292 17.87 -11.86 -17.69
CA ARG A 292 17.38 -12.29 -19.01
C ARG A 292 15.86 -12.28 -19.14
N MET A 293 15.14 -12.27 -18.00
CA MET A 293 13.70 -12.13 -18.06
C MET A 293 13.34 -10.73 -18.54
N ASN A 294 12.50 -10.65 -19.56
CA ASN A 294 11.88 -9.39 -19.93
C ASN A 294 10.97 -8.88 -18.79
N PRO A 295 10.58 -7.60 -18.79
CA PRO A 295 9.72 -7.04 -17.75
C PRO A 295 8.43 -7.82 -17.51
N ASP A 296 7.84 -8.40 -18.56
CA ASP A 296 6.60 -9.18 -18.47
C ASP A 296 6.83 -10.53 -17.76
N GLY A 297 7.95 -11.21 -18.04
CA GLY A 297 8.34 -12.41 -17.32
C GLY A 297 8.58 -12.16 -15.83
N ARG A 298 9.24 -11.05 -15.49
CA ARG A 298 9.44 -10.62 -14.10
C ARG A 298 8.11 -10.33 -13.41
N ARG A 299 7.19 -9.65 -14.11
CA ARG A 299 5.84 -9.37 -13.62
C ARG A 299 5.06 -10.67 -13.37
N LEU A 300 5.18 -11.64 -14.28
CA LEU A 300 4.51 -12.94 -14.14
C LEU A 300 5.04 -13.71 -12.92
N LEU A 301 6.36 -13.78 -12.71
CA LEU A 301 6.95 -14.41 -11.53
C LEU A 301 6.46 -13.76 -10.22
N LEU A 302 6.47 -12.43 -10.15
CA LEU A 302 5.98 -11.70 -8.99
C LEU A 302 4.49 -11.93 -8.75
N SER A 303 3.69 -12.05 -9.82
CA SER A 303 2.27 -12.34 -9.74
C SER A 303 1.98 -13.75 -9.22
N GLU A 304 2.77 -14.75 -9.63
CA GLU A 304 2.68 -16.12 -9.09
C GLU A 304 3.01 -16.14 -7.60
N ILE A 305 4.13 -15.52 -7.19
CA ILE A 305 4.53 -15.45 -5.77
C ILE A 305 3.43 -14.76 -4.95
N ALA A 306 2.96 -13.59 -5.41
CA ALA A 306 1.96 -12.81 -4.71
C ALA A 306 0.65 -13.57 -4.51
N TYR A 307 0.14 -14.20 -5.57
CA TYR A 307 -1.11 -14.96 -5.54
C TYR A 307 -1.04 -16.13 -4.56
N TRP A 308 0.01 -16.97 -4.66
CA TRP A 308 0.17 -18.13 -3.79
C TRP A 308 0.27 -17.75 -2.31
N GLN A 309 1.03 -16.72 -2.00
CA GLN A 309 1.16 -16.23 -0.62
C GLN A 309 -0.16 -15.60 -0.14
N PHE A 310 -0.88 -14.91 -1.01
CA PHE A 310 -2.16 -14.32 -0.68
C PHE A 310 -3.23 -15.37 -0.39
N VAL A 311 -3.29 -16.45 -1.19
CA VAL A 311 -4.18 -17.62 -0.95
C VAL A 311 -3.91 -18.27 0.39
N LYS A 312 -2.63 -18.38 0.80
CA LYS A 312 -2.24 -18.88 2.12
C LYS A 312 -2.58 -17.91 3.25
N GLY A 313 -2.95 -16.68 2.95
CA GLY A 313 -3.14 -15.61 3.94
C GLY A 313 -1.83 -15.14 4.57
N SER A 314 -0.69 -15.41 3.92
CA SER A 314 0.64 -15.02 4.39
C SER A 314 1.06 -13.67 3.84
N PHE A 315 1.53 -12.81 4.74
CA PHE A 315 2.14 -11.52 4.41
C PHE A 315 3.65 -11.51 4.69
N PHE A 316 4.11 -12.48 5.48
CA PHE A 316 5.51 -12.76 5.73
C PHE A 316 5.82 -14.17 5.26
N PHE A 317 6.89 -14.32 4.51
CA PHE A 317 7.24 -15.54 3.80
C PHE A 317 8.60 -16.03 4.28
N ARG A 318 8.72 -17.32 4.50
CA ARG A 318 10.02 -17.92 4.78
C ARG A 318 10.87 -17.94 3.51
N LYS A 319 12.16 -17.72 3.69
CA LYS A 319 13.14 -17.71 2.58
C LYS A 319 13.12 -19.01 1.78
N ASP A 320 13.14 -20.16 2.49
CA ASP A 320 13.12 -21.50 1.90
C ASP A 320 11.85 -21.75 1.06
N GLU A 321 10.71 -21.24 1.52
CA GLU A 321 9.44 -21.33 0.81
C GLU A 321 9.45 -20.50 -0.49
N LEU A 322 9.95 -19.26 -0.44
CA LEU A 322 10.11 -18.43 -1.63
C LEU A 322 11.07 -19.05 -2.64
N GLU A 323 12.20 -19.57 -2.18
CA GLU A 323 13.16 -20.26 -3.05
C GLU A 323 12.53 -21.48 -3.72
N SER A 324 11.71 -22.26 -2.99
CA SER A 324 10.97 -23.38 -3.54
C SER A 324 9.97 -22.95 -4.62
N GLN A 325 9.23 -21.87 -4.39
CA GLN A 325 8.28 -21.32 -5.36
C GLN A 325 8.99 -20.81 -6.63
N ILE A 326 10.10 -20.08 -6.45
CA ILE A 326 10.92 -19.60 -7.57
C ILE A 326 11.46 -20.78 -8.37
N ARG A 327 11.96 -21.83 -7.71
CA ARG A 327 12.44 -23.06 -8.37
C ARG A 327 11.33 -23.69 -9.20
N LYS A 328 10.17 -23.93 -8.59
CA LYS A 328 9.00 -24.49 -9.28
C LYS A 328 8.61 -23.67 -10.51
N TYR A 329 8.61 -22.34 -10.40
CA TYR A 329 8.30 -21.45 -11.52
C TYR A 329 9.21 -21.67 -12.73
N PHE A 330 10.52 -21.82 -12.50
CA PHE A 330 11.49 -22.07 -13.57
C PHE A 330 11.48 -23.52 -14.06
N ASP A 331 11.24 -24.49 -13.19
CA ASP A 331 11.10 -25.92 -13.60
C ASP A 331 9.92 -26.11 -14.56
N GLU A 332 8.83 -25.37 -14.38
CA GLU A 332 7.68 -25.35 -15.27
C GLU A 332 7.94 -24.58 -16.59
N ARG A 333 9.01 -23.79 -16.65
CA ARG A 333 9.36 -22.90 -17.78
C ARG A 333 10.84 -22.96 -18.15
N PRO A 334 11.33 -24.15 -18.52
CA PRO A 334 12.78 -24.36 -18.78
C PRO A 334 13.33 -23.48 -19.90
N ALA A 335 12.50 -23.01 -20.81
CA ALA A 335 12.90 -22.09 -21.87
C ALA A 335 13.40 -20.72 -21.36
N LEU A 336 13.10 -20.36 -20.10
CA LEU A 336 13.64 -19.16 -19.46
C LEU A 336 15.06 -19.34 -18.97
N LEU A 337 15.54 -20.59 -18.86
CA LEU A 337 16.91 -20.94 -18.46
C LEU A 337 17.74 -21.20 -19.72
N GLY A 338 18.97 -20.67 -19.80
CA GLY A 338 19.92 -21.02 -20.85
C GLY A 338 20.52 -22.42 -20.61
N ALA A 339 21.02 -23.05 -21.66
CA ALA A 339 21.52 -24.43 -21.62
C ALA A 339 22.76 -24.64 -20.69
N GLU A 340 23.44 -23.59 -20.29
CA GLU A 340 24.67 -23.64 -19.48
C GLU A 340 24.50 -23.02 -18.07
N ASP A 341 23.27 -22.66 -17.67
CA ASP A 341 23.07 -21.86 -16.48
C ASP A 341 22.89 -22.70 -15.22
N GLN A 342 23.75 -22.50 -14.25
CA GLN A 342 23.50 -22.93 -12.87
C GLN A 342 22.39 -22.05 -12.27
N PHE A 343 21.16 -22.57 -12.26
CA PHE A 343 20.01 -21.89 -11.68
C PHE A 343 20.13 -21.85 -10.16
N SER A 344 20.08 -20.64 -9.59
CA SER A 344 19.98 -20.40 -8.16
C SER A 344 18.74 -19.59 -7.83
N ALA A 345 17.76 -20.21 -7.18
CA ALA A 345 16.54 -19.53 -6.72
C ALA A 345 16.87 -18.40 -5.73
N PHE A 346 17.92 -18.57 -4.92
CA PHE A 346 18.41 -17.55 -4.01
C PHE A 346 18.95 -16.31 -4.77
N ALA A 347 19.70 -16.51 -5.84
CA ALA A 347 20.19 -15.39 -6.67
C ALA A 347 19.02 -14.61 -7.30
N VAL A 348 17.96 -15.30 -7.74
CA VAL A 348 16.74 -14.65 -8.23
C VAL A 348 16.05 -13.85 -7.12
N LEU A 349 15.90 -14.40 -5.92
CA LEU A 349 15.30 -13.71 -4.78
C LEU A 349 16.10 -12.44 -4.41
N GLN A 350 17.42 -12.56 -4.34
CA GLN A 350 18.30 -11.41 -4.11
C GLN A 350 18.19 -10.35 -5.23
N ALA A 351 18.04 -10.77 -6.48
CA ALA A 351 17.86 -9.86 -7.60
C ALA A 351 16.51 -9.11 -7.50
N ILE A 352 15.42 -9.79 -7.16
CA ILE A 352 14.11 -9.14 -6.92
C ILE A 352 14.22 -8.09 -5.81
N GLU A 353 14.89 -8.42 -4.71
CA GLU A 353 15.08 -7.52 -3.59
C GLU A 353 15.98 -6.33 -3.96
N SER A 354 17.18 -6.61 -4.51
CA SER A 354 18.17 -5.58 -4.77
C SER A 354 17.83 -4.67 -5.94
N GLN A 355 17.26 -5.22 -7.02
CA GLN A 355 17.02 -4.45 -8.24
C GLN A 355 15.73 -3.62 -8.15
N HIS A 356 14.64 -4.22 -7.70
CA HIS A 356 13.33 -3.60 -7.77
C HIS A 356 12.73 -3.29 -6.40
N GLY A 357 13.15 -4.00 -5.35
CA GLY A 357 12.64 -3.81 -3.98
C GLY A 357 11.17 -4.17 -3.81
N PHE A 358 10.62 -5.07 -4.64
CA PHE A 358 9.27 -5.59 -4.44
C PHE A 358 9.21 -6.53 -3.25
N LEU A 359 10.21 -7.39 -3.10
CA LEU A 359 10.40 -8.20 -1.91
C LEU A 359 11.52 -7.60 -1.07
N VAL A 360 11.35 -7.63 0.24
CA VAL A 360 12.33 -7.11 1.20
C VAL A 360 12.45 -8.06 2.39
N GLN A 361 13.64 -8.28 2.85
CA GLN A 361 13.89 -9.04 4.06
C GLN A 361 13.50 -8.21 5.30
N ARG A 362 12.62 -8.73 6.14
CA ARG A 362 12.10 -8.04 7.35
C ARG A 362 12.77 -8.51 8.63
N ALA A 363 13.14 -9.78 8.66
CA ALA A 363 13.88 -10.39 9.74
C ALA A 363 14.73 -11.53 9.17
N GLN A 364 15.57 -12.14 9.98
CA GLN A 364 16.38 -13.28 9.57
C GLN A 364 15.47 -14.39 9.00
N GLN A 365 15.70 -14.80 7.74
CA GLN A 365 14.90 -15.80 7.01
C GLN A 365 13.46 -15.42 6.63
N PHE A 366 13.00 -14.17 6.88
CA PHE A 366 11.64 -13.74 6.56
C PHE A 366 11.61 -12.57 5.58
N TYR A 367 10.79 -12.71 4.56
CA TYR A 367 10.54 -11.72 3.51
C TYR A 367 9.09 -11.26 3.53
N SER A 368 8.83 -10.11 2.96
CA SER A 368 7.48 -9.63 2.61
C SER A 368 7.53 -8.83 1.32
N PHE A 369 6.39 -8.56 0.71
CA PHE A 369 6.34 -7.44 -0.23
C PHE A 369 6.71 -6.13 0.48
N SER A 370 7.39 -5.24 -0.21
CA SER A 370 7.79 -3.93 0.34
C SER A 370 6.59 -3.10 0.77
N HIS A 371 5.50 -3.24 0.04
CA HIS A 371 4.17 -2.69 0.33
C HIS A 371 3.12 -3.76 0.07
N LEU A 372 2.13 -3.87 0.96
CA LEU A 372 1.03 -4.83 0.81
C LEU A 372 0.26 -4.61 -0.50
N THR A 373 0.16 -3.35 -0.91
CA THR A 373 -0.50 -2.95 -2.15
C THR A 373 0.11 -3.59 -3.41
N PHE A 374 1.42 -3.85 -3.41
CA PHE A 374 2.05 -4.58 -4.51
C PHE A 374 1.67 -6.07 -4.50
N GLN A 375 1.57 -6.68 -3.31
CA GLN A 375 1.09 -8.06 -3.23
C GLN A 375 -0.35 -8.18 -3.74
N GLU A 376 -1.23 -7.27 -3.35
CA GLU A 376 -2.62 -7.19 -3.80
C GLU A 376 -2.71 -6.98 -5.32
N TYR A 377 -1.92 -6.05 -5.86
CA TYR A 377 -1.86 -5.77 -7.30
C TYR A 377 -1.39 -7.00 -8.11
N PHE A 378 -0.28 -7.61 -7.71
CA PHE A 378 0.25 -8.78 -8.41
C PHE A 378 -0.68 -9.99 -8.30
N ALA A 379 -1.36 -10.18 -7.15
CA ALA A 379 -2.38 -11.22 -7.01
C ALA A 379 -3.58 -10.97 -7.96
N ALA A 380 -4.07 -9.74 -8.04
CA ALA A 380 -5.11 -9.37 -9.00
C ALA A 380 -4.66 -9.56 -10.46
N LYS A 381 -3.41 -9.22 -10.78
CA LYS A 381 -2.82 -9.44 -12.10
C LYS A 381 -2.75 -10.92 -12.45
N ARG A 382 -2.38 -11.79 -11.51
CA ARG A 382 -2.39 -13.25 -11.71
C ARG A 382 -3.78 -13.79 -12.02
N ILE A 383 -4.80 -13.26 -11.37
CA ILE A 383 -6.20 -13.64 -11.61
C ILE A 383 -6.67 -13.12 -12.98
N HIS A 384 -6.31 -11.90 -13.34
CA HIS A 384 -6.60 -11.36 -14.68
C HIS A 384 -6.00 -12.21 -15.79
N ASP A 385 -4.72 -12.60 -15.68
CA ASP A 385 -4.02 -13.40 -16.68
C ASP A 385 -4.50 -14.86 -16.69
N GLY A 386 -5.04 -15.35 -15.55
CA GLY A 386 -5.60 -16.68 -15.38
C GLY A 386 -7.07 -16.66 -14.98
N GLN A 387 -7.97 -16.29 -15.90
CA GLN A 387 -9.41 -16.13 -15.64
C GLN A 387 -10.09 -17.37 -15.02
N HIS A 388 -9.51 -18.56 -15.16
CA HIS A 388 -9.95 -19.76 -14.46
C HIS A 388 -9.89 -19.66 -12.92
N LEU A 389 -9.18 -18.65 -12.38
CA LEU A 389 -9.09 -18.35 -10.95
C LEU A 389 -10.24 -17.47 -10.44
N LEU A 390 -11.06 -16.89 -11.33
CA LEU A 390 -12.19 -16.05 -10.95
C LEU A 390 -13.21 -16.74 -10.02
N PRO A 391 -13.59 -18.02 -10.24
CA PRO A 391 -14.50 -18.71 -9.33
C PRO A 391 -13.96 -18.82 -7.89
N ASP A 392 -12.65 -19.07 -7.71
CA ASP A 392 -12.03 -19.10 -6.38
C ASP A 392 -12.05 -17.70 -5.74
N LEU A 393 -11.71 -16.66 -6.51
CA LEU A 393 -11.78 -15.28 -6.03
C LEU A 393 -13.19 -14.90 -5.54
N VAL A 394 -14.22 -15.12 -6.36
CA VAL A 394 -15.58 -14.72 -6.01
C VAL A 394 -16.14 -15.48 -4.82
N SER A 395 -15.68 -16.71 -4.58
CA SER A 395 -16.07 -17.49 -3.39
C SER A 395 -15.65 -16.83 -2.08
N ARG A 396 -14.68 -15.92 -2.12
CA ARG A 396 -14.12 -15.19 -0.98
C ARG A 396 -14.71 -13.79 -0.81
N ILE A 397 -15.85 -13.49 -1.44
CA ILE A 397 -16.43 -12.14 -1.49
C ILE A 397 -16.73 -11.53 -0.11
N ALA A 398 -16.98 -12.34 0.89
CA ALA A 398 -17.18 -11.90 2.27
C ALA A 398 -15.87 -11.73 3.06
N ASP A 399 -14.73 -12.19 2.53
CA ASP A 399 -13.43 -12.03 3.21
C ASP A 399 -12.86 -10.64 2.94
N VAL A 400 -12.80 -9.83 3.98
CA VAL A 400 -12.30 -8.44 3.93
C VAL A 400 -10.85 -8.37 3.42
N LYS A 401 -10.04 -9.40 3.63
CA LYS A 401 -8.65 -9.45 3.15
C LYS A 401 -8.57 -9.42 1.63
N TRP A 402 -9.52 -10.07 0.94
CA TRP A 402 -9.57 -10.16 -0.52
C TRP A 402 -10.20 -8.94 -1.20
N ARG A 403 -10.77 -8.03 -0.41
CA ARG A 403 -11.52 -6.89 -0.95
C ARG A 403 -10.71 -6.07 -1.94
N GLU A 404 -9.48 -5.69 -1.62
CA GLU A 404 -8.66 -4.87 -2.53
C GLU A 404 -8.27 -5.64 -3.80
N VAL A 405 -7.93 -6.92 -3.69
CA VAL A 405 -7.68 -7.79 -4.84
C VAL A 405 -8.91 -7.84 -5.76
N MET A 406 -10.12 -7.96 -5.20
CA MET A 406 -11.37 -7.95 -5.97
C MET A 406 -11.61 -6.63 -6.68
N LEU A 407 -11.34 -5.49 -6.01
CA LEU A 407 -11.48 -4.16 -6.60
C LEU A 407 -10.50 -3.95 -7.76
N LEU A 408 -9.24 -4.36 -7.57
CA LEU A 408 -8.22 -4.28 -8.61
C LEU A 408 -8.57 -5.19 -9.78
N THR A 409 -9.04 -6.41 -9.51
CA THR A 409 -9.55 -7.31 -10.55
C THR A 409 -10.72 -6.67 -11.31
N ALA A 410 -11.70 -6.07 -10.62
CA ALA A 410 -12.84 -5.39 -11.23
C ALA A 410 -12.45 -4.23 -12.15
N SER A 411 -11.29 -3.61 -11.91
CA SER A 411 -10.81 -2.50 -12.74
C SER A 411 -10.08 -2.93 -14.01
N VAL A 412 -9.74 -4.22 -14.16
CA VAL A 412 -8.96 -4.74 -15.30
C VAL A 412 -9.64 -5.87 -16.07
N VAL A 413 -10.60 -6.59 -15.48
CA VAL A 413 -11.34 -7.71 -16.12
C VAL A 413 -12.59 -7.16 -16.82
N ASP A 414 -13.08 -7.92 -17.81
CA ASP A 414 -14.37 -7.60 -18.43
C ASP A 414 -15.50 -7.64 -17.39
N PRO A 415 -16.20 -6.52 -17.16
CA PRO A 415 -17.28 -6.45 -16.19
C PRO A 415 -18.46 -7.35 -16.51
N ILE A 416 -18.71 -7.65 -17.79
CA ILE A 416 -19.83 -8.49 -18.26
C ILE A 416 -19.71 -9.91 -17.68
N GLY A 417 -18.49 -10.46 -17.67
CA GLY A 417 -18.25 -11.78 -17.10
C GLY A 417 -18.12 -11.78 -15.57
N TYR A 418 -17.51 -10.73 -15.00
CA TYR A 418 -17.13 -10.73 -13.59
C TYR A 418 -18.23 -10.28 -12.63
N MET A 419 -18.97 -9.21 -12.97
CA MET A 419 -19.97 -8.63 -12.04
C MET A 419 -21.14 -9.57 -11.73
N PRO A 420 -21.70 -10.33 -12.71
CA PRO A 420 -22.72 -11.35 -12.41
C PRO A 420 -22.20 -12.48 -11.50
N LEU A 421 -20.93 -12.90 -11.65
CA LEU A 421 -20.34 -13.91 -10.76
C LEU A 421 -20.25 -13.41 -9.31
N LEU A 422 -19.84 -12.16 -9.11
CA LEU A 422 -19.82 -11.53 -7.78
C LEU A 422 -21.24 -11.47 -7.19
N LYS A 423 -22.23 -11.04 -7.99
CA LYS A 423 -23.63 -10.97 -7.53
C LYS A 423 -24.16 -12.34 -7.14
N ALA A 424 -23.92 -13.37 -7.95
CA ALA A 424 -24.32 -14.74 -7.64
C ALA A 424 -23.63 -15.28 -6.37
N ALA A 425 -22.38 -14.91 -6.13
CA ALA A 425 -21.67 -15.29 -4.90
C ALA A 425 -22.28 -14.61 -3.65
N VAL A 426 -22.68 -13.35 -3.76
CA VAL A 426 -23.42 -12.64 -2.69
C VAL A 426 -24.74 -13.34 -2.39
N ASP A 427 -25.53 -13.69 -3.41
CA ASP A 427 -26.85 -14.29 -3.21
C ASP A 427 -26.75 -15.66 -2.54
N ARG A 428 -25.73 -16.45 -2.88
CA ARG A 428 -25.49 -17.78 -2.25
C ARG A 428 -25.30 -17.72 -0.74
N ILE A 429 -24.82 -16.59 -0.19
CA ILE A 429 -24.68 -16.46 1.27
C ILE A 429 -26.04 -16.48 1.97
N ALA A 430 -27.07 -15.89 1.34
CA ALA A 430 -28.43 -15.85 1.89
C ALA A 430 -29.30 -17.04 1.45
N GLU A 431 -28.88 -17.79 0.42
CA GLU A 431 -29.62 -18.89 -0.16
C GLU A 431 -29.84 -20.03 0.86
N GLY A 432 -31.05 -20.60 0.88
CA GLY A 432 -31.40 -21.72 1.75
C GLY A 432 -31.42 -21.40 3.26
N ARG A 433 -31.33 -20.12 3.69
CA ARG A 433 -31.38 -19.68 5.09
C ARG A 433 -32.76 -19.08 5.43
N PRO A 434 -33.69 -19.84 6.04
CA PRO A 434 -35.09 -19.43 6.17
C PRO A 434 -35.26 -18.11 6.93
N ASN A 435 -34.50 -17.85 7.99
CA ASN A 435 -34.62 -16.63 8.78
C ASN A 435 -34.13 -15.41 8.00
N ILE A 436 -33.05 -15.53 7.22
CA ILE A 436 -32.56 -14.46 6.36
C ILE A 436 -33.54 -14.21 5.21
N GLN A 437 -34.04 -15.27 4.58
CA GLN A 437 -35.04 -15.15 3.51
C GLN A 437 -36.33 -14.49 4.00
N ARG A 438 -36.80 -14.80 5.23
CA ARG A 438 -37.95 -14.15 5.86
C ARG A 438 -37.67 -12.66 6.07
N LEU A 439 -36.47 -12.29 6.53
CA LEU A 439 -36.07 -10.89 6.66
C LEU A 439 -36.09 -10.17 5.31
N LEU A 440 -35.42 -10.73 4.30
CA LEU A 440 -35.32 -10.12 2.96
C LEU A 440 -36.73 -9.97 2.33
N SER A 441 -37.60 -10.98 2.47
CA SER A 441 -38.98 -10.94 2.00
C SER A 441 -39.76 -9.82 2.69
N TRP A 442 -39.57 -9.64 4.00
CA TRP A 442 -40.22 -8.58 4.76
C TRP A 442 -39.70 -7.20 4.34
N VAL A 443 -38.34 -7.03 4.17
CA VAL A 443 -37.73 -5.80 3.65
C VAL A 443 -38.29 -5.45 2.28
N PHE A 444 -38.38 -6.43 1.38
CA PHE A 444 -38.93 -6.26 0.04
C PHE A 444 -40.40 -5.77 0.09
N GLN A 445 -41.26 -6.41 0.89
CA GLN A 445 -42.66 -6.01 1.04
C GLN A 445 -42.79 -4.60 1.61
N LYS A 446 -41.97 -4.21 2.57
CA LYS A 446 -42.01 -2.86 3.18
C LYS A 446 -41.42 -1.77 2.28
N ALA A 447 -40.53 -2.13 1.38
CA ALA A 447 -39.95 -1.23 0.38
C ALA A 447 -40.72 -1.18 -0.94
N ALA A 448 -41.80 -1.92 -1.07
CA ALA A 448 -42.50 -2.22 -2.33
C ALA A 448 -43.03 -1.01 -3.13
N PHE A 449 -43.00 0.19 -2.58
CA PHE A 449 -43.49 1.39 -3.27
C PHE A 449 -42.47 2.08 -4.16
N SER A 450 -41.20 1.65 -4.18
CA SER A 450 -40.15 2.29 -4.98
C SER A 450 -39.07 1.31 -5.46
N GLY A 451 -39.41 0.28 -6.08
CA GLY A 451 -38.69 -0.71 -6.89
C GLY A 451 -37.16 -0.89 -6.86
N ASN A 452 -36.38 -0.10 -6.12
CA ASN A 452 -34.90 -0.16 -6.16
C ASN A 452 -34.27 -0.43 -4.79
N VAL A 453 -32.97 -0.78 -4.79
CA VAL A 453 -32.19 -1.07 -3.58
C VAL A 453 -32.14 0.11 -2.59
N ASN A 454 -32.20 1.35 -3.08
CA ASN A 454 -32.17 2.55 -2.25
C ASN A 454 -33.37 2.67 -1.31
N SER A 455 -34.52 2.05 -1.61
CA SER A 455 -35.67 1.99 -0.74
C SER A 455 -35.61 0.83 0.26
N ARG A 456 -34.91 -0.27 -0.08
CA ARG A 456 -34.77 -1.43 0.81
C ARG A 456 -33.78 -1.16 1.93
N LEU A 457 -32.70 -0.43 1.65
CA LEU A 457 -31.64 -0.15 2.60
C LEU A 457 -32.08 0.64 3.84
N PRO A 458 -32.88 1.74 3.73
CA PRO A 458 -33.38 2.44 4.92
C PRO A 458 -34.26 1.57 5.81
N VAL A 459 -35.09 0.71 5.21
CA VAL A 459 -35.93 -0.24 5.96
C VAL A 459 -35.07 -1.25 6.70
N LEU A 460 -34.04 -1.80 6.03
CA LEU A 460 -33.10 -2.74 6.61
C LEU A 460 -32.32 -2.09 7.76
N ALA A 461 -31.75 -0.90 7.55
CA ALA A 461 -31.01 -0.18 8.57
C ALA A 461 -31.85 0.15 9.81
N PHE A 462 -33.11 0.51 9.62
CA PHE A 462 -34.02 0.76 10.73
C PHE A 462 -34.31 -0.49 11.57
N CYS A 463 -34.48 -1.65 10.93
CA CYS A 463 -34.69 -2.92 11.62
C CYS A 463 -33.51 -3.31 12.50
N PHE A 464 -32.30 -3.02 12.05
CA PHE A 464 -31.06 -3.39 12.74
C PHE A 464 -30.54 -2.33 13.70
N ALA A 465 -31.10 -1.13 13.74
CA ALA A 465 -30.71 -0.14 14.75
C ALA A 465 -30.97 -0.60 16.19
N GLN A 466 -31.56 -1.75 16.38
CA GLN A 466 -31.95 -2.33 17.67
C GLN A 466 -31.13 -3.58 18.04
N GLU A 467 -30.28 -4.11 17.17
CA GLU A 467 -29.46 -5.30 17.42
C GLU A 467 -28.00 -5.08 17.01
N PRO A 468 -27.01 -5.76 17.67
CA PRO A 468 -25.57 -5.55 17.42
C PRO A 468 -25.09 -5.84 15.99
N ALA A 469 -25.85 -6.57 15.18
CA ALA A 469 -25.54 -6.89 13.78
C ALA A 469 -25.63 -5.68 12.80
N VAL A 470 -25.81 -4.47 13.32
CA VAL A 470 -26.14 -3.26 12.57
C VAL A 470 -24.97 -2.67 11.79
N ASP A 471 -23.72 -2.85 12.24
CA ASP A 471 -22.56 -2.17 11.64
C ASP A 471 -22.40 -2.47 10.15
N GLY A 472 -22.64 -3.70 9.72
CA GLY A 472 -22.55 -4.11 8.33
C GLY A 472 -23.61 -3.42 7.44
N SER A 473 -24.87 -3.32 7.88
CA SER A 473 -25.94 -2.69 7.09
C SER A 473 -25.74 -1.18 6.96
N VAL A 474 -25.23 -0.51 7.99
CA VAL A 474 -24.87 0.92 7.96
C VAL A 474 -23.71 1.16 7.01
N GLY A 475 -22.70 0.27 7.02
CA GLY A 475 -21.61 0.32 6.08
C GLY A 475 -22.09 0.19 4.63
N LEU A 476 -22.99 -0.75 4.34
CA LEU A 476 -23.58 -0.93 3.01
C LEU A 476 -24.38 0.32 2.56
N LEU A 477 -25.14 0.94 3.44
CA LEU A 477 -25.84 2.20 3.18
C LEU A 477 -24.87 3.31 2.77
N ARG A 478 -23.77 3.45 3.50
CA ARG A 478 -22.73 4.43 3.22
C ARG A 478 -22.12 4.22 1.84
N ASP A 479 -21.80 2.98 1.51
CA ASP A 479 -21.16 2.63 0.25
C ASP A 479 -22.06 2.86 -0.97
N LEU A 480 -23.38 2.72 -0.81
CA LEU A 480 -24.37 2.96 -1.87
C LEU A 480 -24.76 4.42 -2.04
N ASN A 481 -24.79 5.20 -0.96
CA ASN A 481 -25.24 6.58 -1.01
C ASN A 481 -24.43 7.50 -0.07
N SER A 482 -23.40 8.15 -0.61
CA SER A 482 -22.50 9.06 0.13
C SER A 482 -23.23 10.28 0.74
N ASN A 483 -24.39 10.69 0.22
CA ASN A 483 -25.18 11.79 0.80
C ASN A 483 -25.86 11.40 2.11
N LEU A 484 -26.00 10.12 2.40
CA LEU A 484 -26.47 9.60 3.68
C LEU A 484 -25.34 9.51 4.74
N GLU A 485 -24.07 9.69 4.35
CA GLU A 485 -22.93 9.66 5.28
C GLU A 485 -23.07 10.63 6.46
N ARG A 486 -23.57 11.84 6.21
CA ARG A 486 -23.81 12.84 7.25
C ARG A 486 -24.93 12.47 8.23
N ALA A 487 -25.79 11.52 7.85
CA ALA A 487 -26.93 11.10 8.64
C ALA A 487 -26.63 9.92 9.58
N PHE A 488 -25.50 9.21 9.37
CA PHE A 488 -25.28 7.91 9.98
C PHE A 488 -23.98 7.77 10.78
N SER A 489 -23.22 8.86 10.98
CA SER A 489 -22.05 8.83 11.88
C SER A 489 -22.49 9.03 13.33
N PHE A 490 -22.16 8.10 14.16
CA PHE A 490 -22.27 8.01 15.63
C PHE A 490 -23.52 7.35 16.23
N ALA A 491 -23.17 6.32 16.98
CA ALA A 491 -23.79 5.56 18.06
C ALA A 491 -25.27 5.92 18.47
N ASP A 492 -25.77 5.71 19.52
CA ASP A 492 -27.10 5.65 20.12
C ASP A 492 -28.08 6.83 19.85
N GLU A 493 -27.64 8.08 19.69
CA GLU A 493 -28.49 9.23 19.27
C GLU A 493 -29.03 9.05 17.85
N LEU A 494 -28.34 8.29 17.07
CA LEU A 494 -28.57 8.07 15.66
C LEU A 494 -29.75 7.16 15.35
N ALA A 495 -30.09 6.21 16.20
CA ALA A 495 -31.23 5.32 15.96
C ALA A 495 -32.55 6.12 15.91
N LEU A 496 -32.71 7.10 16.81
CA LEU A 496 -33.86 7.99 16.84
C LEU A 496 -33.89 8.99 15.68
N ASP A 497 -32.71 9.55 15.31
CA ASP A 497 -32.60 10.46 14.17
C ASP A 497 -32.87 9.74 12.84
N ARG A 498 -32.41 8.49 12.69
CA ARG A 498 -32.75 7.62 11.54
C ARG A 498 -34.21 7.33 11.44
N ALA A 499 -34.83 6.93 12.54
CA ALA A 499 -36.27 6.68 12.60
C ALA A 499 -37.08 7.93 12.25
N SER A 500 -36.68 9.10 12.75
CA SER A 500 -37.32 10.39 12.46
C SER A 500 -37.20 10.78 10.98
N LYS A 501 -36.04 10.60 10.36
CA LYS A 501 -35.83 10.86 8.93
C LYS A 501 -36.61 9.89 8.05
N LEU A 502 -36.62 8.61 8.42
CA LEU A 502 -37.44 7.61 7.74
C LEU A 502 -38.94 7.95 7.84
N ALA A 503 -39.42 8.31 9.03
CA ALA A 503 -40.81 8.73 9.24
C ALA A 503 -41.14 9.98 8.42
N SER A 504 -40.24 10.95 8.33
CA SER A 504 -40.43 12.16 7.52
C SER A 504 -40.50 11.86 6.03
N SER A 505 -39.63 10.97 5.52
CA SER A 505 -39.64 10.54 4.13
C SER A 505 -40.90 9.78 3.73
N MET A 506 -41.60 9.17 4.70
CA MET A 506 -42.81 8.37 4.50
C MET A 506 -44.08 9.14 4.81
N LYS A 507 -44.02 10.44 5.11
CA LYS A 507 -45.16 11.32 5.43
C LYS A 507 -46.06 10.82 6.59
N LEU A 508 -45.46 10.31 7.66
CA LEU A 508 -46.15 9.76 8.83
C LEU A 508 -45.98 10.70 10.03
N GLU A 509 -46.86 11.70 10.12
CA GLU A 509 -46.78 12.74 11.15
C GLU A 509 -46.93 12.19 12.59
N ASP A 510 -47.83 11.25 12.85
CA ASP A 510 -48.02 10.66 14.18
C ASP A 510 -46.78 9.87 14.62
N PHE A 511 -46.21 9.08 13.72
CA PHE A 511 -44.99 8.36 13.98
C PHE A 511 -43.81 9.31 14.25
N LYS A 512 -43.69 10.38 13.47
CA LYS A 512 -42.71 11.44 13.65
C LYS A 512 -42.83 12.14 15.01
N ASN A 513 -44.08 12.45 15.41
CA ASN A 513 -44.35 13.12 16.68
C ASN A 513 -43.95 12.25 17.89
N GLU A 514 -44.30 10.96 17.88
CA GLU A 514 -43.87 10.02 18.92
C GLU A 514 -42.36 9.83 18.96
N LEU A 515 -41.67 9.79 17.80
CA LEU A 515 -40.22 9.72 17.73
C LEU A 515 -39.52 10.99 18.26
N CYS A 516 -40.09 12.18 17.97
CA CYS A 516 -39.61 13.44 18.52
C CYS A 516 -39.77 13.52 20.05
N ALA A 517 -40.83 12.94 20.59
CA ALA A 517 -41.00 12.82 22.03
C ALA A 517 -39.95 11.92 22.68
N LEU A 518 -39.64 10.77 22.07
CA LEU A 518 -38.58 9.86 22.51
C LEU A 518 -37.17 10.51 22.44
N GLN A 519 -36.88 11.32 21.43
CA GLN A 519 -35.62 12.06 21.33
C GLN A 519 -35.40 13.03 22.50
N LYS A 520 -36.48 13.69 22.97
CA LYS A 520 -36.39 14.58 24.14
C LYS A 520 -36.10 13.82 25.42
N ILE A 521 -36.64 12.60 25.57
CA ILE A 521 -36.41 11.74 26.73
C ILE A 521 -34.98 11.15 26.70
N ALA A 522 -34.51 10.72 25.52
CA ALA A 522 -33.21 10.10 25.36
C ALA A 522 -32.03 11.06 25.67
N LYS A 523 -32.21 12.37 25.49
CA LYS A 523 -31.18 13.37 25.83
C LYS A 523 -30.96 13.55 27.33
N GLY A 524 -31.82 13.00 28.19
CA GLY A 524 -31.79 13.20 29.65
C GLY A 524 -31.47 11.97 30.49
N GLN A 525 -31.41 10.76 29.96
CA GLN A 525 -31.35 9.53 30.79
C GLN A 525 -30.49 8.41 30.21
N ASN A 526 -30.16 7.41 31.08
CA ASN A 526 -29.38 6.21 30.82
C ASN A 526 -29.94 5.40 29.60
N LYS A 527 -29.09 5.00 28.70
CA LYS A 527 -29.36 4.59 27.31
C LYS A 527 -30.20 3.32 27.07
N LYS A 528 -30.53 2.51 28.05
CA LYS A 528 -31.19 1.20 27.84
C LYS A 528 -32.73 1.22 27.69
N PRO A 529 -33.51 2.05 28.38
CA PRO A 529 -34.97 1.98 28.33
C PRO A 529 -35.55 2.46 26.99
N TRP A 530 -35.00 3.50 26.37
CA TRP A 530 -35.58 4.11 25.18
C TRP A 530 -35.52 3.24 23.92
N ARG A 531 -34.64 2.25 23.87
CA ARG A 531 -34.56 1.30 22.72
C ARG A 531 -35.83 0.43 22.62
N GLU A 532 -36.33 -0.05 23.74
CA GLU A 532 -37.55 -0.85 23.76
C GLU A 532 -38.77 0.04 23.44
N GLU A 533 -38.81 1.28 23.95
CA GLU A 533 -39.86 2.23 23.63
C GLU A 533 -39.84 2.58 22.13
N LEU A 534 -38.70 2.84 21.55
CA LEU A 534 -38.55 3.04 20.10
C LEU A 534 -39.05 1.83 19.31
N ARG A 535 -38.74 0.61 19.75
CA ARG A 535 -39.22 -0.62 19.14
C ARG A 535 -40.77 -0.70 19.21
N GLN A 536 -41.38 -0.37 20.34
CA GLN A 536 -42.82 -0.39 20.52
C GLN A 536 -43.53 0.65 19.63
N VAL A 537 -42.98 1.85 19.55
CA VAL A 537 -43.51 2.90 18.67
C VAL A 537 -43.40 2.48 17.20
N ALA A 538 -42.28 1.89 16.80
CA ALA A 538 -42.09 1.40 15.44
C ALA A 538 -43.01 0.21 15.11
N LEU A 539 -43.23 -0.71 16.04
CA LEU A 539 -44.21 -1.80 15.89
C LEU A 539 -45.64 -1.27 15.72
N LYS A 540 -46.04 -0.30 16.58
CA LYS A 540 -47.37 0.31 16.56
C LYS A 540 -47.71 0.96 15.21
N HIS A 541 -46.82 1.77 14.69
CA HIS A 541 -47.09 2.57 13.49
C HIS A 541 -46.73 1.90 12.19
N ARG A 542 -45.74 1.00 12.18
CA ARG A 542 -45.17 0.45 10.95
C ARG A 542 -45.00 -1.06 10.94
N ASN A 543 -45.33 -1.72 12.04
CA ASN A 543 -45.06 -3.16 12.18
C ASN A 543 -43.58 -3.50 11.92
N ILE A 544 -42.66 -2.69 12.50
CA ILE A 544 -41.20 -2.78 12.38
C ILE A 544 -40.62 -3.01 13.79
N GLY A 545 -39.58 -3.81 13.89
CA GLY A 545 -38.96 -4.12 15.18
C GLY A 545 -39.33 -5.50 15.72
N HIS A 546 -39.66 -6.42 14.83
CA HIS A 546 -39.88 -7.82 15.19
C HIS A 546 -38.60 -8.45 15.75
N LYS A 547 -38.76 -9.27 16.76
CA LYS A 547 -37.68 -10.20 17.19
C LYS A 547 -37.61 -11.34 16.17
N TRP A 548 -36.55 -11.37 15.41
CA TRP A 548 -36.38 -12.35 14.33
C TRP A 548 -36.02 -13.73 14.85
N GLY A 549 -35.46 -13.81 16.07
CA GLY A 549 -34.99 -15.06 16.67
C GLY A 549 -33.78 -15.64 15.91
N PHE A 550 -32.91 -14.75 15.45
CA PHE A 550 -31.69 -15.16 14.78
C PHE A 550 -30.80 -15.94 15.72
N THR A 551 -30.24 -17.02 15.21
CA THR A 551 -29.17 -17.77 15.83
C THR A 551 -27.83 -17.05 15.65
N GLU A 552 -26.78 -17.48 16.34
CA GLU A 552 -25.41 -16.99 16.13
C GLU A 552 -24.95 -17.24 14.68
N GLU A 553 -25.34 -18.36 14.09
CA GLU A 553 -25.07 -18.69 12.69
C GLU A 553 -25.78 -17.71 11.72
N ASP A 554 -27.04 -17.34 12.01
CA ASP A 554 -27.76 -16.35 11.20
C ASP A 554 -27.09 -14.96 11.29
N HIS A 555 -26.61 -14.56 12.47
CA HIS A 555 -25.88 -13.31 12.64
C HIS A 555 -24.58 -13.29 11.86
N ASN A 556 -23.80 -14.38 11.90
CA ASN A 556 -22.57 -14.51 11.14
C ASN A 556 -22.83 -14.44 9.64
N ALA A 557 -23.84 -15.18 9.15
CA ALA A 557 -24.22 -15.17 7.75
C ALA A 557 -24.74 -13.79 7.27
N LEU A 558 -25.45 -13.04 8.12
CA LEU A 558 -25.85 -11.67 7.81
C LEU A 558 -24.65 -10.72 7.71
N ASN A 559 -23.67 -10.85 8.61
CA ASN A 559 -22.44 -10.05 8.55
C ASN A 559 -21.65 -10.36 7.28
N GLU A 560 -21.51 -11.63 6.91
CA GLU A 560 -20.91 -12.04 5.64
C GLU A 560 -21.67 -11.47 4.45
N TYR A 561 -23.00 -11.56 4.46
CA TYR A 561 -23.87 -11.04 3.41
C TYR A 561 -23.72 -9.53 3.21
N TYR A 562 -23.65 -8.74 4.31
CA TYR A 562 -23.43 -7.30 4.22
C TYR A 562 -22.02 -6.96 3.74
N THR A 563 -21.02 -7.66 4.23
CA THR A 563 -19.63 -7.49 3.79
C THR A 563 -19.49 -7.78 2.29
N ALA A 564 -20.10 -8.86 1.83
CA ALA A 564 -20.13 -9.24 0.42
C ALA A 564 -20.84 -8.20 -0.46
N ASN A 565 -22.00 -7.71 -0.03
CA ASN A 565 -22.71 -6.62 -0.74
C ASN A 565 -21.87 -5.34 -0.81
N ARG A 566 -21.18 -4.96 0.28
CA ARG A 566 -20.25 -3.81 0.29
C ARG A 566 -19.10 -3.98 -0.70
N THR A 567 -18.55 -5.19 -0.77
CA THR A 567 -17.49 -5.52 -1.74
C THR A 567 -18.03 -5.44 -3.17
N LEU A 568 -19.22 -5.99 -3.44
CA LEU A 568 -19.89 -5.89 -4.75
C LEU A 568 -20.09 -4.42 -5.17
N VAL A 569 -20.63 -3.58 -4.30
CA VAL A 569 -20.83 -2.14 -4.57
C VAL A 569 -19.52 -1.43 -4.87
N ALA A 570 -18.45 -1.76 -4.13
CA ALA A 570 -17.14 -1.19 -4.38
C ALA A 570 -16.57 -1.64 -5.74
N CYS A 571 -16.76 -2.92 -6.13
CA CYS A 571 -16.38 -3.44 -7.45
C CYS A 571 -17.18 -2.77 -8.59
N LEU A 572 -18.50 -2.57 -8.41
CA LEU A 572 -19.32 -1.83 -9.38
C LEU A 572 -18.82 -0.39 -9.60
N LYS A 573 -18.29 0.25 -8.56
CA LYS A 573 -17.68 1.59 -8.67
C LYS A 573 -16.29 1.55 -9.32
N ALA A 574 -15.54 0.49 -9.09
CA ALA A 574 -14.18 0.33 -9.59
C ALA A 574 -14.09 -0.12 -11.06
N ALA A 575 -15.17 -0.64 -11.65
CA ALA A 575 -15.19 -1.18 -13.00
C ALA A 575 -15.41 -0.09 -14.07
N PRO A 576 -14.39 0.33 -14.83
CA PRO A 576 -14.49 1.47 -15.75
C PRO A 576 -15.34 1.16 -16.99
N GLY A 577 -15.43 -0.11 -17.40
CA GLY A 577 -16.19 -0.56 -18.58
C GLY A 577 -17.63 -1.01 -18.28
N LEU A 578 -18.10 -0.82 -17.05
CA LEU A 578 -19.43 -1.29 -16.64
C LEU A 578 -20.55 -0.43 -17.27
N SER A 579 -21.40 -1.07 -18.08
CA SER A 579 -22.55 -0.39 -18.66
C SER A 579 -23.57 0.04 -17.61
N ALA A 580 -24.23 1.17 -17.84
CA ALA A 580 -25.29 1.68 -16.95
C ALA A 580 -26.42 0.66 -16.79
N THR A 581 -26.74 -0.11 -17.84
CA THR A 581 -27.77 -1.14 -17.83
C THR A 581 -27.38 -2.29 -16.89
N LEU A 582 -26.19 -2.87 -17.03
CA LEU A 582 -25.74 -3.97 -16.19
C LEU A 582 -25.61 -3.53 -14.72
N ARG A 583 -25.07 -2.33 -14.49
CA ARG A 583 -25.02 -1.74 -13.13
C ARG A 583 -26.40 -1.68 -12.52
N ARG A 584 -27.37 -1.14 -13.25
CA ARG A 584 -28.75 -0.99 -12.78
C ARG A 584 -29.41 -2.34 -12.51
N GLN A 585 -29.24 -3.34 -13.38
CA GLN A 585 -29.76 -4.69 -13.17
C GLN A 585 -29.23 -5.31 -11.86
N ILE A 586 -27.91 -5.19 -11.62
CA ILE A 586 -27.29 -5.70 -10.38
C ILE A 586 -27.83 -4.93 -9.16
N GLU A 587 -27.85 -3.60 -9.18
CA GLU A 587 -28.33 -2.78 -8.07
C GLU A 587 -29.82 -3.06 -7.77
N GLU A 588 -30.66 -3.23 -8.78
CA GLU A 588 -32.08 -3.57 -8.63
C GLU A 588 -32.30 -4.98 -8.07
N SER A 589 -31.39 -5.91 -8.33
CA SER A 589 -31.45 -7.27 -7.80
C SER A 589 -30.83 -7.44 -6.40
N MET A 590 -30.15 -6.42 -5.86
CA MET A 590 -29.57 -6.49 -4.51
C MET A 590 -30.63 -6.55 -3.42
N LEU A 591 -30.35 -7.30 -2.33
CA LEU A 591 -31.22 -7.45 -1.16
C LEU A 591 -32.63 -7.99 -1.50
N LEU A 592 -32.75 -8.74 -2.57
CA LEU A 592 -33.99 -9.45 -2.91
C LEU A 592 -34.03 -10.83 -2.24
N PRO A 593 -35.23 -11.30 -1.83
CA PRO A 593 -35.37 -12.68 -1.43
C PRO A 593 -35.24 -13.62 -2.64
N GLU A 594 -34.88 -14.86 -2.38
CA GLU A 594 -34.71 -15.91 -3.41
C GLU A 594 -35.93 -16.08 -4.32
N SER A 595 -37.14 -15.95 -3.77
CA SER A 595 -38.39 -16.03 -4.52
C SER A 595 -38.53 -14.94 -5.59
N GLU A 596 -38.02 -13.73 -5.35
CA GLU A 596 -38.05 -12.63 -6.33
C GLU A 596 -36.90 -12.77 -7.34
N LEU A 597 -35.72 -13.20 -6.91
CA LEU A 597 -34.60 -13.49 -7.81
C LEU A 597 -34.97 -14.55 -8.85
N LYS A 598 -35.65 -15.62 -8.44
CA LYS A 598 -36.16 -16.66 -9.37
C LYS A 598 -37.13 -16.14 -10.39
N LYS A 599 -38.00 -15.18 -10.02
CA LYS A 599 -38.93 -14.56 -10.98
C LYS A 599 -38.20 -13.74 -12.04
N ILE A 600 -37.16 -12.98 -11.65
CA ILE A 600 -36.36 -12.20 -12.59
C ILE A 600 -35.64 -13.14 -13.57
N ALA A 601 -34.99 -14.17 -13.07
CA ALA A 601 -34.32 -15.17 -13.91
C ALA A 601 -35.24 -15.87 -14.91
N THR A 602 -36.55 -16.08 -14.54
CA THR A 602 -37.55 -16.70 -15.41
C THR A 602 -38.05 -15.74 -16.49
N LEU A 603 -37.96 -14.43 -16.29
CA LEU A 603 -38.36 -13.41 -17.25
C LEU A 603 -37.27 -13.07 -18.27
N GLU A 604 -36.02 -13.35 -17.93
CA GLU A 604 -34.85 -13.12 -18.80
C GLU A 604 -34.48 -14.36 -19.64
N ALA A 605 -34.98 -15.54 -19.30
CA ALA A 605 -34.84 -16.79 -20.06
C ALA A 605 -35.95 -16.94 -21.11
#